data_d251526265df2db598be47f4af648d39
#
_entry.id   d251526265df2db598be47f4af648d39
#
_cell.length_a   1.000
_cell.length_b   1.000
_cell.length_c   1.000
_cell.angle_alpha   90.00
_cell.angle_beta   90.00
_cell.angle_gamma   90.00
#
_symmetry.space_group_name_H-M   'P 1'
#
loop_
_entity.id
_entity.type
_entity.pdbx_description
1 polymer ?
#
loop_
_entity_poly.entity_id
_entity_poly.type
_entity_poly.pdbx_seq_one_letter_code
_entity_poly.pdbx_strand_id
1 'polypeptide(L)'
;HIFDPEYTKLINAAKLRNSCMLRIIDLMSLTRASGKRNSRRGRISYANLGINQMGAVYEALLSYRGFIAQQDLYEVKRAGVDFNELDVGYFVSESDLAQYTEEERVRYASGNKKGKLRMYARGTFIYRLAGREREKSASYYTPEVLTKCLVKYALKELLKDKSADDILHLTICEPAMGSAAFLNEAINQLAEAYISRKEQETGEIIGYEERFNQLQKVKMFIADRNVYGVDLNPVAVELAEVSLWLNTIYPNGFVPWFGTQLVNGNSLIGARRQCYRVSS
;
A
#
# COMPACT_ATOMS: atom_id res chain seq x y z
N HIS A 1 -20.22 -5.73 0.77
CA HIS A 1 -19.80 -7.05 0.26
C HIS A 1 -18.92 -7.81 1.27
N ILE A 2 -18.02 -7.15 2.02
CA ILE A 2 -17.11 -7.82 2.96
C ILE A 2 -17.82 -8.54 4.11
N PHE A 3 -19.04 -8.14 4.45
CA PHE A 3 -19.91 -8.77 5.46
C PHE A 3 -21.06 -9.57 4.87
N ASP A 4 -21.11 -9.69 3.54
CA ASP A 4 -22.14 -10.41 2.85
C ASP A 4 -21.74 -11.90 2.73
N PRO A 5 -22.57 -12.83 3.27
CA PRO A 5 -22.29 -14.26 3.24
C PRO A 5 -22.07 -14.84 1.85
N GLU A 6 -22.70 -14.28 0.84
CA GLU A 6 -22.56 -14.76 -0.53
C GLU A 6 -21.16 -14.51 -1.10
N TYR A 7 -20.54 -13.37 -0.73
CA TYR A 7 -19.20 -12.99 -1.19
C TYR A 7 -18.08 -13.50 -0.28
N THR A 8 -18.40 -13.87 0.96
CA THR A 8 -17.40 -14.27 1.96
C THR A 8 -17.54 -15.71 2.42
N LYS A 9 -17.81 -16.61 1.50
CA LYS A 9 -18.09 -18.04 1.77
C LYS A 9 -17.02 -18.72 2.64
N LEU A 10 -15.73 -18.46 2.37
CA LEU A 10 -14.63 -19.03 3.14
C LEU A 10 -14.57 -18.51 4.59
N ILE A 11 -14.80 -17.21 4.79
CA ILE A 11 -14.81 -16.59 6.13
C ILE A 11 -16.00 -17.12 6.93
N ASN A 12 -17.16 -17.22 6.30
CA ASN A 12 -18.36 -17.78 6.93
C ASN A 12 -18.20 -19.26 7.28
N ALA A 13 -17.55 -20.04 6.40
CA ALA A 13 -17.26 -21.45 6.65
C ALA A 13 -16.25 -21.64 7.82
N ALA A 14 -15.32 -20.71 7.99
CA ALA A 14 -14.31 -20.74 9.04
C ALA A 14 -14.89 -20.57 10.46
N LYS A 15 -16.11 -20.03 10.61
CA LYS A 15 -16.82 -19.84 11.89
C LYS A 15 -15.91 -19.31 12.99
N LEU A 16 -15.32 -18.12 12.77
CA LEU A 16 -14.44 -17.47 13.74
C LEU A 16 -15.12 -17.37 15.11
N ARG A 17 -14.39 -17.74 16.16
CA ARG A 17 -14.89 -17.65 17.54
C ARG A 17 -15.09 -16.18 17.92
N ASN A 18 -16.15 -15.88 18.67
CA ASN A 18 -16.42 -14.53 19.17
C ASN A 18 -15.22 -13.94 19.96
N SER A 19 -14.49 -14.77 20.70
CA SER A 19 -13.27 -14.36 21.41
C SER A 19 -12.17 -13.87 20.46
N CYS A 20 -12.02 -14.46 19.28
CA CYS A 20 -11.07 -14.00 18.26
C CYS A 20 -11.51 -12.65 17.68
N MET A 21 -12.81 -12.52 17.34
CA MET A 21 -13.37 -11.27 16.83
C MET A 21 -13.23 -10.12 17.82
N LEU A 22 -13.57 -10.37 19.09
CA LEU A 22 -13.42 -9.38 20.16
C LEU A 22 -11.96 -8.96 20.33
N ARG A 23 -11.03 -9.90 20.24
CA ARG A 23 -9.58 -9.60 20.31
C ARG A 23 -9.09 -8.76 19.11
N ILE A 24 -9.57 -9.04 17.91
CA ILE A 24 -9.25 -8.23 16.72
C ILE A 24 -9.77 -6.81 16.93
N ILE A 25 -11.03 -6.65 17.32
CA ILE A 25 -11.63 -5.33 17.58
C ILE A 25 -10.85 -4.59 18.68
N ASP A 26 -10.49 -5.28 19.77
CA ASP A 26 -9.70 -4.69 20.85
C ASP A 26 -8.33 -4.19 20.36
N LEU A 27 -7.61 -5.01 19.58
CA LEU A 27 -6.29 -4.65 19.04
C LEU A 27 -6.34 -3.50 18.02
N MET A 28 -7.43 -3.40 17.25
CA MET A 28 -7.60 -2.35 16.26
C MET A 28 -8.16 -1.06 16.84
N SER A 29 -8.93 -1.13 17.94
CA SER A 29 -9.63 0.02 18.48
C SER A 29 -8.93 0.71 19.64
N LEU A 30 -8.04 0.00 20.34
CA LEU A 30 -7.41 0.50 21.57
C LEU A 30 -5.88 0.51 21.48
N THR A 31 -5.29 1.57 22.01
CA THR A 31 -3.83 1.68 22.13
C THR A 31 -3.25 0.56 23.01
N ARG A 32 -1.98 0.23 22.81
CA ARG A 32 -1.29 -0.72 23.70
C ARG A 32 -1.25 -0.18 25.13
N ALA A 33 -1.46 -1.07 26.09
CA ALA A 33 -1.26 -0.71 27.50
C ALA A 33 0.23 -0.36 27.69
N SER A 34 0.53 0.85 28.16
CA SER A 34 1.89 1.16 28.63
C SER A 34 2.06 0.48 29.99
N GLY A 35 3.19 -0.18 30.25
CA GLY A 35 3.44 -0.96 31.48
C GLY A 35 3.43 -0.15 32.79
N LYS A 36 2.96 1.09 32.78
CA LYS A 36 2.76 1.93 33.97
C LYS A 36 1.46 1.56 34.66
N ARG A 37 1.51 1.38 35.96
CA ARG A 37 0.45 0.85 36.86
C ARG A 37 -0.96 1.53 36.78
N ASN A 38 -1.09 2.66 36.04
CA ASN A 38 -2.36 3.38 35.85
C ASN A 38 -2.60 3.88 34.42
N SER A 39 -1.95 3.26 33.43
CA SER A 39 -2.15 3.65 32.04
C SER A 39 -3.47 3.10 31.50
N ARG A 40 -4.43 3.98 31.27
CA ARG A 40 -5.66 3.63 30.56
C ARG A 40 -5.37 3.52 29.07
N ARG A 41 -5.90 2.50 28.43
CA ARG A 41 -5.89 2.36 26.96
C ARG A 41 -6.86 3.41 26.36
N GLY A 42 -6.36 4.20 25.41
CA GLY A 42 -7.17 5.15 24.66
C GLY A 42 -7.74 4.52 23.40
N ARG A 43 -8.75 5.12 22.80
CA ARG A 43 -9.25 4.76 21.49
C ARG A 43 -8.23 5.19 20.43
N ILE A 44 -7.99 4.34 19.44
CA ILE A 44 -7.20 4.69 18.25
C ILE A 44 -8.12 5.47 17.30
N SER A 45 -7.67 6.63 16.86
CA SER A 45 -8.32 7.37 15.78
C SER A 45 -7.58 7.12 14.47
N TYR A 46 -8.29 6.69 13.46
CA TYR A 46 -7.79 6.52 12.10
C TYR A 46 -8.11 7.71 11.19
N ALA A 47 -8.75 8.76 11.74
CA ALA A 47 -9.15 9.94 10.97
C ALA A 47 -7.97 10.69 10.32
N ASN A 48 -6.80 10.61 10.94
CA ASN A 48 -5.55 11.23 10.43
C ASN A 48 -4.61 10.23 9.77
N LEU A 49 -5.10 9.03 9.44
CA LEU A 49 -4.29 8.05 8.71
C LEU A 49 -4.08 8.56 7.29
N GLY A 50 -2.87 8.99 6.98
CA GLY A 50 -2.50 9.44 5.64
C GLY A 50 -2.53 8.27 4.66
N ILE A 51 -2.74 8.57 3.37
CA ILE A 51 -2.83 7.59 2.29
C ILE A 51 -1.57 6.72 2.23
N ASN A 52 -0.39 7.32 2.40
CA ASN A 52 0.88 6.60 2.43
C ASN A 52 0.99 5.64 3.62
N GLN A 53 0.43 6.01 4.77
CA GLN A 53 0.39 5.15 5.96
C GLN A 53 -0.56 3.97 5.73
N MET A 54 -1.71 4.18 5.09
CA MET A 54 -2.64 3.12 4.73
C MET A 54 -2.00 2.14 3.73
N GLY A 55 -1.30 2.64 2.72
CA GLY A 55 -0.52 1.84 1.79
C GLY A 55 0.54 0.98 2.51
N ALA A 56 1.30 1.56 3.43
CA ALA A 56 2.32 0.85 4.20
C ALA A 56 1.73 -0.24 5.11
N VAL A 57 0.58 0.01 5.74
CA VAL A 57 -0.14 -1.01 6.54
C VAL A 57 -0.61 -2.15 5.66
N TYR A 58 -1.19 -1.83 4.50
CA TYR A 58 -1.66 -2.82 3.55
C TYR A 58 -0.51 -3.68 3.01
N GLU A 59 0.60 -3.08 2.61
CA GLU A 59 1.82 -3.80 2.20
C GLU A 59 2.33 -4.73 3.31
N ALA A 60 2.40 -4.23 4.54
CA ALA A 60 2.82 -5.04 5.66
C ALA A 60 1.92 -6.26 5.86
N LEU A 61 0.60 -6.13 5.70
CA LEU A 61 -0.35 -7.24 5.79
C LEU A 61 -0.20 -8.23 4.63
N LEU A 62 0.01 -7.75 3.42
CA LEU A 62 0.21 -8.59 2.23
C LEU A 62 1.56 -9.30 2.19
N SER A 63 2.57 -8.75 2.87
CA SER A 63 3.88 -9.36 2.99
C SER A 63 3.87 -10.65 3.82
N TYR A 64 2.80 -10.89 4.59
CA TYR A 64 2.63 -12.12 5.35
C TYR A 64 1.88 -13.17 4.54
N ARG A 65 2.36 -14.40 4.60
CA ARG A 65 1.68 -15.56 4.04
C ARG A 65 1.17 -16.51 5.13
N GLY A 66 -0.07 -16.94 4.94
CA GLY A 66 -0.66 -18.03 5.70
C GLY A 66 -0.70 -19.31 4.86
N PHE A 67 -0.19 -20.40 5.41
CA PHE A 67 -0.31 -21.73 4.80
C PHE A 67 -0.44 -22.82 5.87
N ILE A 68 -0.98 -23.96 5.46
CA ILE A 68 -1.08 -25.14 6.35
C ILE A 68 0.08 -26.06 6.03
N ALA A 69 0.84 -26.44 7.06
CA ALA A 69 1.94 -27.39 6.93
C ALA A 69 1.44 -28.75 6.42
N GLN A 70 1.90 -29.17 5.25
CA GLN A 70 1.50 -30.47 4.67
C GLN A 70 2.28 -31.63 5.26
N GLN A 71 3.40 -31.36 5.90
CA GLN A 71 4.26 -32.27 6.64
C GLN A 71 4.87 -31.55 7.84
N ASP A 72 5.60 -32.23 8.68
CA ASP A 72 6.32 -31.60 9.76
C ASP A 72 7.42 -30.71 9.19
N LEU A 73 7.41 -29.43 9.61
CA LEU A 73 8.31 -28.40 9.13
C LEU A 73 9.15 -27.85 10.28
N TYR A 74 10.41 -27.62 10.00
CA TYR A 74 11.37 -27.03 10.92
C TYR A 74 11.73 -25.62 10.45
N GLU A 75 11.79 -24.67 11.39
CA GLU A 75 12.15 -23.30 11.07
C GLU A 75 13.68 -23.15 11.08
N VAL A 76 14.20 -22.52 10.02
CA VAL A 76 15.63 -22.23 9.86
C VAL A 76 15.85 -20.75 9.63
N LYS A 77 17.05 -20.26 9.91
CA LYS A 77 17.48 -18.87 9.77
C LYS A 77 18.85 -18.79 9.10
N ARG A 78 19.27 -17.60 8.72
CA ARG A 78 20.64 -17.39 8.25
C ARG A 78 21.62 -17.51 9.42
N ALA A 79 22.81 -18.08 9.17
CA ALA A 79 23.90 -18.10 10.14
C ALA A 79 24.30 -16.67 10.55
N GLY A 80 24.64 -16.47 11.82
CA GLY A 80 25.05 -15.17 12.35
C GLY A 80 23.93 -14.16 12.57
N VAL A 81 22.66 -14.51 12.32
CA VAL A 81 21.51 -13.62 12.52
C VAL A 81 20.67 -14.13 13.70
N ASP A 82 20.31 -13.22 14.61
CA ASP A 82 19.40 -13.54 15.70
C ASP A 82 17.98 -13.83 15.16
N PHE A 83 17.32 -14.79 15.79
CA PHE A 83 15.96 -15.16 15.41
C PHE A 83 14.96 -14.10 15.86
N ASN A 84 14.16 -13.63 14.92
CA ASN A 84 13.05 -12.73 15.17
C ASN A 84 11.77 -13.23 14.44
N GLU A 85 10.67 -13.37 15.16
CA GLU A 85 9.40 -13.83 14.59
C GLU A 85 8.80 -12.89 13.56
N LEU A 86 9.22 -11.65 13.55
CA LEU A 86 8.75 -10.63 12.59
C LEU A 86 9.54 -10.65 11.28
N ASP A 87 10.66 -11.38 11.27
CA ASP A 87 11.46 -11.53 10.06
C ASP A 87 10.91 -12.66 9.15
N VAL A 88 11.50 -12.75 7.98
CA VAL A 88 11.16 -13.78 6.99
C VAL A 88 11.36 -15.18 7.60
N GLY A 89 10.30 -15.99 7.56
CA GLY A 89 10.35 -17.39 8.00
C GLY A 89 10.76 -18.31 6.86
N TYR A 90 11.75 -19.15 7.12
CA TYR A 90 12.15 -20.25 6.22
C TYR A 90 11.81 -21.58 6.88
N PHE A 91 11.16 -22.45 6.13
CA PHE A 91 10.66 -23.73 6.62
C PHE A 91 11.15 -24.86 5.73
N VAL A 92 11.70 -25.88 6.37
CA VAL A 92 12.27 -27.05 5.68
C VAL A 92 11.69 -28.33 6.24
N SER A 93 11.72 -29.41 5.44
CA SER A 93 11.34 -30.74 5.89
C SER A 93 12.40 -31.32 6.83
N GLU A 94 12.07 -32.40 7.53
CA GLU A 94 13.03 -33.11 8.37
C GLU A 94 14.21 -33.63 7.54
N SER A 95 13.95 -34.13 6.33
CA SER A 95 14.99 -34.61 5.40
C SER A 95 15.98 -33.51 5.01
N ASP A 96 15.50 -32.29 4.83
CA ASP A 96 16.33 -31.18 4.40
C ASP A 96 17.05 -30.50 5.57
N LEU A 97 16.57 -30.71 6.80
CA LEU A 97 17.15 -30.14 8.01
C LEU A 97 18.62 -30.49 8.20
N ALA A 98 19.02 -31.67 7.73
CA ALA A 98 20.41 -32.15 7.79
C ALA A 98 21.39 -31.28 7.00
N GLN A 99 20.91 -30.49 6.02
CA GLN A 99 21.71 -29.57 5.22
C GLN A 99 22.05 -28.28 5.94
N TYR A 100 21.38 -28.00 7.07
CA TYR A 100 21.54 -26.78 7.86
C TYR A 100 22.38 -27.02 9.10
N THR A 101 23.25 -26.09 9.43
CA THR A 101 24.08 -26.14 10.63
C THR A 101 23.26 -25.95 11.90
N GLU A 102 23.81 -26.31 13.05
CA GLU A 102 23.12 -26.12 14.35
C GLU A 102 22.79 -24.65 14.63
N GLU A 103 23.60 -23.69 14.15
CA GLU A 103 23.37 -22.27 14.29
C GLU A 103 22.18 -21.75 13.45
N GLU A 104 21.96 -22.37 12.29
CA GLU A 104 20.87 -22.03 11.38
C GLU A 104 19.53 -22.60 11.82
N ARG A 105 19.53 -23.63 12.66
CA ARG A 105 18.31 -24.28 13.17
C ARG A 105 17.71 -23.45 14.30
N VAL A 106 16.48 -23.00 14.10
CA VAL A 106 15.79 -22.19 15.12
C VAL A 106 15.33 -23.05 16.28
N ARG A 107 15.60 -22.58 17.50
CA ARG A 107 15.18 -23.24 18.74
C ARG A 107 14.25 -22.33 19.53
N TYR A 108 13.36 -22.92 20.33
CA TYR A 108 12.50 -22.16 21.22
C TYR A 108 13.36 -21.47 22.30
N ALA A 109 13.18 -20.15 22.44
CA ALA A 109 13.92 -19.35 23.41
C ALA A 109 13.39 -19.48 24.85
N SER A 110 12.10 -19.82 25.02
CA SER A 110 11.42 -19.82 26.33
C SER A 110 10.29 -20.88 26.39
N GLY A 111 9.76 -21.09 27.59
CA GLY A 111 8.65 -22.00 27.83
C GLY A 111 9.06 -23.48 27.95
N ASN A 112 8.07 -24.38 27.99
CA ASN A 112 8.26 -25.84 28.18
C ASN A 112 9.04 -26.52 27.05
N LYS A 113 9.26 -25.84 25.93
CA LYS A 113 10.00 -26.33 24.77
C LYS A 113 11.38 -25.69 24.62
N LYS A 114 11.84 -24.90 25.60
CA LYS A 114 13.13 -24.19 25.55
C LYS A 114 14.28 -25.14 25.11
N GLY A 115 15.04 -24.68 24.13
CA GLY A 115 16.18 -25.45 23.58
C GLY A 115 15.81 -26.51 22.55
N LYS A 116 14.54 -26.89 22.42
CA LYS A 116 14.09 -27.83 21.36
C LYS A 116 14.02 -27.09 20.02
N LEU A 117 14.20 -27.82 18.94
CA LEU A 117 14.00 -27.30 17.58
C LEU A 117 12.58 -26.76 17.41
N ARG A 118 12.46 -25.64 16.74
CA ARG A 118 11.17 -25.03 16.45
C ARG A 118 10.51 -25.77 15.30
N MET A 119 9.54 -26.61 15.64
CA MET A 119 8.83 -27.50 14.72
C MET A 119 7.36 -27.12 14.65
N TYR A 120 6.82 -27.23 13.47
CA TYR A 120 5.40 -27.07 13.15
C TYR A 120 4.88 -28.40 12.61
N ALA A 121 4.05 -29.09 13.36
CA ALA A 121 3.48 -30.36 12.97
C ALA A 121 2.57 -30.22 11.74
N ARG A 122 2.46 -31.30 10.98
CA ARG A 122 1.49 -31.38 9.86
C ARG A 122 0.10 -30.92 10.29
N GLY A 123 -0.55 -30.09 9.47
CA GLY A 123 -1.85 -29.49 9.76
C GLY A 123 -1.78 -28.20 10.56
N THR A 124 -0.61 -27.75 11.02
CA THR A 124 -0.45 -26.47 11.70
C THR A 124 -0.57 -25.31 10.71
N PHE A 125 -1.36 -24.31 11.05
CA PHE A 125 -1.40 -23.05 10.30
C PHE A 125 -0.18 -22.19 10.64
N ILE A 126 0.60 -21.84 9.64
CA ILE A 126 1.79 -21.01 9.76
C ILE A 126 1.49 -19.67 9.08
N TYR A 127 1.74 -18.56 9.78
CA TYR A 127 1.57 -17.21 9.27
C TYR A 127 2.86 -16.43 9.51
N ARG A 128 3.60 -16.18 8.44
CA ARG A 128 4.92 -15.57 8.51
C ARG A 128 5.18 -14.63 7.34
N LEU A 129 6.10 -13.71 7.53
CA LEU A 129 6.59 -12.84 6.48
C LEU A 129 7.23 -13.68 5.36
N ALA A 130 6.80 -13.51 4.13
CA ALA A 130 7.31 -14.24 2.96
C ALA A 130 8.42 -13.43 2.28
N GLY A 131 9.67 -13.93 2.33
CA GLY A 131 10.85 -13.16 1.90
C GLY A 131 10.96 -12.86 0.43
N ARG A 132 10.39 -13.70 -0.44
CA ARG A 132 10.50 -13.50 -1.89
C ARG A 132 9.40 -12.63 -2.50
N GLU A 133 8.32 -12.36 -1.79
CA GLU A 133 7.19 -11.61 -2.35
C GLU A 133 7.38 -10.12 -2.26
N ARG A 134 8.10 -9.63 -1.23
CA ARG A 134 8.52 -8.24 -1.16
C ARG A 134 9.50 -7.86 -2.30
N GLU A 135 10.40 -8.78 -2.64
CA GLU A 135 11.28 -8.63 -3.81
C GLU A 135 10.51 -8.71 -5.13
N LYS A 136 9.46 -9.54 -5.18
CA LYS A 136 8.61 -9.69 -6.37
C LYS A 136 7.62 -8.54 -6.54
N SER A 137 7.08 -8.00 -5.46
CA SER A 137 6.16 -6.86 -5.52
C SER A 137 6.90 -5.56 -5.81
N ALA A 138 8.22 -5.49 -5.53
CA ALA A 138 9.06 -4.30 -5.66
C ALA A 138 8.42 -3.01 -5.10
N SER A 139 7.48 -3.16 -4.16
CA SER A 139 6.70 -2.05 -3.62
C SER A 139 7.48 -1.36 -2.52
N TYR A 140 7.99 -0.18 -2.82
CA TYR A 140 8.65 0.71 -1.87
C TYR A 140 7.87 2.01 -1.78
N TYR A 141 7.38 2.35 -0.58
CA TYR A 141 6.67 3.61 -0.38
C TYR A 141 7.66 4.73 -0.08
N THR A 142 7.64 5.74 -0.93
CA THR A 142 8.50 6.91 -0.76
C THR A 142 7.95 7.79 0.37
N PRO A 143 8.78 8.22 1.33
CA PRO A 143 8.33 9.14 2.38
C PRO A 143 7.74 10.43 1.82
N GLU A 144 6.65 10.89 2.40
CA GLU A 144 5.89 12.07 1.94
C GLU A 144 6.76 13.33 1.75
N VAL A 145 7.73 13.53 2.62
CA VAL A 145 8.66 14.67 2.53
C VAL A 145 9.47 14.64 1.22
N LEU A 146 9.92 13.44 0.81
CA LEU A 146 10.67 13.26 -0.43
C LEU A 146 9.75 13.43 -1.64
N THR A 147 8.55 12.88 -1.60
CA THR A 147 7.56 13.00 -2.66
C THR A 147 7.22 14.47 -2.90
N LYS A 148 6.90 15.23 -1.85
CA LYS A 148 6.64 16.67 -1.91
C LYS A 148 7.81 17.46 -2.51
N CYS A 149 9.01 17.14 -2.07
CA CYS A 149 10.22 17.82 -2.54
C CYS A 149 10.45 17.57 -4.03
N LEU A 150 10.44 16.32 -4.46
CA LEU A 150 10.72 15.95 -5.85
C LEU A 150 9.67 16.52 -6.81
N VAL A 151 8.38 16.38 -6.47
CA VAL A 151 7.28 16.93 -7.29
C VAL A 151 7.37 18.43 -7.38
N LYS A 152 7.64 19.14 -6.27
CA LYS A 152 7.82 20.59 -6.25
C LYS A 152 8.88 21.06 -7.24
N TYR A 153 10.05 20.42 -7.25
CA TYR A 153 11.12 20.82 -8.15
C TYR A 153 10.83 20.47 -9.60
N ALA A 154 10.24 19.30 -9.87
CA ALA A 154 9.83 18.93 -11.21
C ALA A 154 8.77 19.87 -11.78
N LEU A 155 7.74 20.19 -11.00
CA LEU A 155 6.68 21.10 -11.43
C LEU A 155 7.13 22.55 -11.54
N LYS A 156 8.11 22.99 -10.73
CA LYS A 156 8.63 24.36 -10.79
C LYS A 156 9.13 24.73 -12.18
N GLU A 157 9.86 23.84 -12.83
CA GLU A 157 10.35 24.09 -14.20
C GLU A 157 9.23 23.90 -15.24
N LEU A 158 8.40 22.87 -15.06
CA LEU A 158 7.30 22.57 -15.98
C LEU A 158 6.26 23.68 -16.03
N LEU A 159 5.98 24.31 -14.89
CA LEU A 159 4.97 25.36 -14.76
C LEU A 159 5.48 26.76 -15.11
N LYS A 160 6.74 26.93 -15.45
CA LYS A 160 7.30 28.21 -15.86
C LYS A 160 6.55 28.71 -17.11
N ASP A 161 6.12 29.97 -17.07
CA ASP A 161 5.42 30.66 -18.14
C ASP A 161 4.09 30.02 -18.63
N LYS A 162 3.48 29.14 -17.85
CA LYS A 162 2.18 28.52 -18.17
C LYS A 162 1.02 29.30 -17.56
N SER A 163 -0.06 29.47 -18.31
CA SER A 163 -1.34 29.97 -17.83
C SER A 163 -2.07 28.98 -16.92
N ALA A 164 -3.15 29.39 -16.26
CA ALA A 164 -4.00 28.48 -15.51
C ALA A 164 -4.56 27.36 -16.41
N ASP A 165 -5.05 27.70 -17.58
CA ASP A 165 -5.64 26.73 -18.50
C ASP A 165 -4.59 25.76 -19.07
N ASP A 166 -3.35 26.20 -19.29
CA ASP A 166 -2.26 25.30 -19.70
C ASP A 166 -1.98 24.19 -18.69
N ILE A 167 -2.20 24.46 -17.39
CA ILE A 167 -2.03 23.45 -16.35
C ILE A 167 -3.00 22.27 -16.54
N LEU A 168 -4.23 22.53 -16.95
CA LEU A 168 -5.24 21.51 -17.20
C LEU A 168 -4.97 20.67 -18.45
N HIS A 169 -3.99 21.03 -19.27
CA HIS A 169 -3.56 20.28 -20.44
C HIS A 169 -2.26 19.50 -20.23
N LEU A 170 -1.66 19.58 -19.05
CA LEU A 170 -0.46 18.82 -18.71
C LEU A 170 -0.79 17.34 -18.56
N THR A 171 0.13 16.49 -19.01
CA THR A 171 0.04 15.04 -18.80
C THR A 171 1.17 14.60 -17.89
N ILE A 172 0.85 13.84 -16.87
CA ILE A 172 1.78 13.28 -15.90
C ILE A 172 1.69 11.78 -15.96
N CYS A 173 2.84 11.12 -16.07
CA CYS A 173 2.92 9.67 -16.06
C CYS A 173 3.94 9.20 -15.02
N GLU A 174 3.53 8.27 -14.17
CA GLU A 174 4.40 7.59 -13.23
C GLU A 174 4.55 6.11 -13.62
N PRO A 175 5.75 5.70 -14.07
CA PRO A 175 5.97 4.36 -14.59
C PRO A 175 6.15 3.27 -13.52
N ALA A 176 6.18 3.64 -12.25
CA ALA A 176 6.27 2.74 -11.10
C ALA A 176 5.52 3.37 -9.93
N MET A 177 4.18 3.47 -10.08
CA MET A 177 3.37 4.38 -9.27
C MET A 177 3.15 3.92 -7.82
N GLY A 178 3.34 2.63 -7.51
CA GLY A 178 2.99 2.10 -6.20
C GLY A 178 1.53 2.39 -5.85
N SER A 179 1.30 2.99 -4.68
CA SER A 179 -0.02 3.50 -4.26
C SER A 179 -0.31 4.94 -4.74
N ALA A 180 0.33 5.41 -5.80
CA ALA A 180 0.18 6.73 -6.40
C ALA A 180 0.61 7.92 -5.50
N ALA A 181 1.65 7.76 -4.69
CA ALA A 181 2.12 8.83 -3.81
C ALA A 181 2.58 10.07 -4.58
N PHE A 182 3.33 9.90 -5.67
CA PHE A 182 3.77 10.99 -6.53
C PHE A 182 2.62 11.59 -7.33
N LEU A 183 1.71 10.78 -7.87
CA LEU A 183 0.55 11.28 -8.60
C LEU A 183 -0.36 12.12 -7.70
N ASN A 184 -0.63 11.66 -6.47
CA ASN A 184 -1.41 12.44 -5.50
C ASN A 184 -0.76 13.78 -5.19
N GLU A 185 0.54 13.81 -4.98
CA GLU A 185 1.25 15.04 -4.69
C GLU A 185 1.28 15.98 -5.91
N ALA A 186 1.45 15.42 -7.12
CA ALA A 186 1.38 16.20 -8.35
C ALA A 186 0.00 16.85 -8.53
N ILE A 187 -1.08 16.09 -8.30
CA ILE A 187 -2.46 16.60 -8.33
C ILE A 187 -2.62 17.74 -7.33
N ASN A 188 -2.13 17.59 -6.10
CA ASN A 188 -2.23 18.59 -5.06
C ASN A 188 -1.54 19.90 -5.47
N GLN A 189 -0.29 19.81 -5.92
CA GLN A 189 0.50 21.00 -6.30
C GLN A 189 -0.01 21.65 -7.58
N LEU A 190 -0.47 20.88 -8.57
CA LEU A 190 -1.07 21.41 -9.79
C LEU A 190 -2.39 22.12 -9.52
N ALA A 191 -3.25 21.55 -8.68
CA ALA A 191 -4.52 22.18 -8.33
C ALA A 191 -4.31 23.50 -7.59
N GLU A 192 -3.37 23.57 -6.65
CA GLU A 192 -3.01 24.82 -5.98
C GLU A 192 -2.42 25.85 -6.96
N ALA A 193 -1.55 25.41 -7.86
CA ALA A 193 -0.98 26.29 -8.88
C ALA A 193 -2.04 26.83 -9.82
N TYR A 194 -3.00 25.98 -10.23
CA TYR A 194 -4.13 26.38 -11.07
C TYR A 194 -4.97 27.45 -10.39
N ILE A 195 -5.43 27.20 -9.16
CA ILE A 195 -6.27 28.17 -8.41
C ILE A 195 -5.53 29.50 -8.25
N SER A 196 -4.26 29.45 -7.82
CA SER A 196 -3.48 30.69 -7.61
C SER A 196 -3.28 31.50 -8.89
N ARG A 197 -3.08 30.84 -10.04
CA ARG A 197 -2.98 31.55 -11.32
C ARG A 197 -4.31 32.07 -11.82
N LYS A 198 -5.38 31.30 -11.60
CA LYS A 198 -6.73 31.78 -12.00
C LYS A 198 -7.11 33.02 -11.21
N GLU A 199 -6.83 33.08 -9.91
CA GLU A 199 -7.02 34.29 -9.10
C GLU A 199 -6.18 35.44 -9.61
N GLN A 200 -4.95 35.23 -10.05
CA GLN A 200 -4.10 36.29 -10.64
C GLN A 200 -4.61 36.79 -12.00
N GLU A 201 -5.06 35.86 -12.85
CA GLU A 201 -5.58 36.18 -14.19
C GLU A 201 -6.92 36.94 -14.15
N THR A 202 -7.81 36.56 -13.23
CA THR A 202 -9.15 37.16 -13.10
C THR A 202 -9.17 38.38 -12.19
N GLY A 203 -8.20 38.51 -11.29
CA GLY A 203 -8.20 39.52 -10.23
C GLY A 203 -9.21 39.23 -9.10
N GLU A 204 -9.90 38.08 -9.13
CA GLU A 204 -10.88 37.70 -8.13
C GLU A 204 -10.27 36.68 -7.15
N ILE A 205 -10.36 36.99 -5.85
CA ILE A 205 -9.89 36.08 -4.79
C ILE A 205 -11.05 35.20 -4.35
N ILE A 206 -10.87 33.90 -4.42
CA ILE A 206 -11.87 32.93 -3.98
C ILE A 206 -11.97 32.92 -2.45
N GLY A 207 -13.17 33.05 -1.91
CA GLY A 207 -13.42 33.01 -0.46
C GLY A 207 -12.97 31.68 0.15
N TYR A 208 -12.53 31.69 1.43
CA TYR A 208 -11.93 30.54 2.11
C TYR A 208 -12.78 29.26 2.05
N GLU A 209 -14.09 29.38 2.28
CA GLU A 209 -15.00 28.22 2.26
C GLU A 209 -15.17 27.66 0.84
N GLU A 210 -15.25 28.53 -0.15
CA GLU A 210 -15.40 28.12 -1.54
C GLU A 210 -14.09 27.59 -2.12
N ARG A 211 -12.94 28.13 -1.69
CA ARG A 211 -11.61 27.70 -2.12
C ARG A 211 -11.37 26.21 -1.93
N PHE A 212 -11.77 25.66 -0.78
CA PHE A 212 -11.65 24.23 -0.53
C PHE A 212 -12.45 23.40 -1.53
N ASN A 213 -13.70 23.77 -1.78
CA ASN A 213 -14.55 23.06 -2.74
C ASN A 213 -14.03 23.19 -4.17
N GLN A 214 -13.56 24.37 -4.56
CA GLN A 214 -12.95 24.58 -5.88
C GLN A 214 -11.67 23.75 -6.03
N LEU A 215 -10.82 23.74 -5.03
CA LEU A 215 -9.60 22.95 -5.02
C LEU A 215 -9.89 21.45 -5.23
N GLN A 216 -10.87 20.90 -4.53
CA GLN A 216 -11.24 19.48 -4.67
C GLN A 216 -11.83 19.18 -6.06
N LYS A 217 -12.62 20.08 -6.64
CA LYS A 217 -13.11 19.95 -8.03
C LYS A 217 -11.96 19.94 -9.04
N VAL A 218 -11.00 20.83 -8.88
CA VAL A 218 -9.81 20.89 -9.75
C VAL A 218 -8.95 19.65 -9.58
N LYS A 219 -8.75 19.18 -8.35
CA LYS A 219 -8.04 17.92 -8.09
C LYS A 219 -8.71 16.75 -8.81
N MET A 220 -10.04 16.64 -8.70
CA MET A 220 -10.80 15.59 -9.38
C MET A 220 -10.64 15.69 -10.90
N PHE A 221 -10.72 16.88 -11.46
CA PHE A 221 -10.52 17.09 -12.90
C PHE A 221 -9.14 16.65 -13.36
N ILE A 222 -8.09 17.02 -12.62
CA ILE A 222 -6.70 16.64 -12.93
C ILE A 222 -6.52 15.12 -12.79
N ALA A 223 -7.09 14.52 -11.74
CA ALA A 223 -7.03 13.08 -11.54
C ALA A 223 -7.69 12.29 -12.67
N ASP A 224 -8.85 12.76 -13.14
CA ASP A 224 -9.63 12.10 -14.18
C ASP A 224 -9.01 12.22 -15.59
N ARG A 225 -8.17 13.23 -15.84
CA ARG A 225 -7.73 13.54 -17.21
C ARG A 225 -6.23 13.64 -17.43
N ASN A 226 -5.48 13.99 -16.41
CA ASN A 226 -4.10 14.42 -16.56
C ASN A 226 -3.06 13.41 -16.06
N VAL A 227 -3.46 12.45 -15.22
CA VAL A 227 -2.52 11.53 -14.58
C VAL A 227 -2.64 10.13 -15.13
N TYR A 228 -1.51 9.49 -15.31
CA TYR A 228 -1.36 8.12 -15.79
C TYR A 228 -0.34 7.40 -14.94
N GLY A 229 -0.58 6.13 -14.66
CA GLY A 229 0.31 5.34 -13.84
C GLY A 229 0.41 3.89 -14.31
N VAL A 230 1.57 3.31 -14.12
CA VAL A 230 1.81 1.88 -14.37
C VAL A 230 2.44 1.28 -13.13
N ASP A 231 2.00 0.10 -12.74
CA ASP A 231 2.69 -0.68 -11.71
C ASP A 231 2.66 -2.18 -12.05
N LEU A 232 3.73 -2.86 -11.69
CA LEU A 232 3.86 -4.30 -11.89
C LEU A 232 2.96 -5.09 -10.92
N ASN A 233 2.69 -4.51 -9.75
CA ASN A 233 1.87 -5.14 -8.73
C ASN A 233 0.39 -4.75 -8.91
N PRO A 234 -0.52 -5.68 -9.25
CA PRO A 234 -1.93 -5.37 -9.45
C PRO A 234 -2.60 -4.76 -8.21
N VAL A 235 -2.15 -5.16 -7.03
CA VAL A 235 -2.67 -4.61 -5.78
C VAL A 235 -2.27 -3.15 -5.58
N ALA A 236 -1.07 -2.77 -6.03
CA ALA A 236 -0.64 -1.38 -6.01
C ALA A 236 -1.53 -0.52 -6.91
N VAL A 237 -1.97 -1.04 -8.06
CA VAL A 237 -2.91 -0.36 -8.96
C VAL A 237 -4.25 -0.09 -8.26
N GLU A 238 -4.85 -1.11 -7.62
CA GLU A 238 -6.09 -0.95 -6.86
C GLU A 238 -5.95 0.07 -5.72
N LEU A 239 -4.82 0.02 -5.01
CA LEU A 239 -4.51 1.01 -3.96
C LEU A 239 -4.35 2.42 -4.53
N ALA A 240 -3.73 2.56 -5.70
CA ALA A 240 -3.57 3.83 -6.37
C ALA A 240 -4.93 4.43 -6.75
N GLU A 241 -5.85 3.63 -7.29
CA GLU A 241 -7.21 4.06 -7.62
C GLU A 241 -7.95 4.59 -6.38
N VAL A 242 -7.93 3.81 -5.28
CA VAL A 242 -8.54 4.23 -4.01
C VAL A 242 -7.88 5.48 -3.46
N SER A 243 -6.56 5.56 -3.53
CA SER A 243 -5.76 6.67 -3.04
C SER A 243 -6.07 7.97 -3.79
N LEU A 244 -6.13 7.92 -5.12
CA LEU A 244 -6.49 9.06 -5.96
C LEU A 244 -7.93 9.51 -5.68
N TRP A 245 -8.85 8.57 -5.59
CA TRP A 245 -10.25 8.89 -5.27
C TRP A 245 -10.38 9.57 -3.91
N LEU A 246 -9.76 9.04 -2.86
CA LEU A 246 -9.81 9.62 -1.51
C LEU A 246 -9.19 11.02 -1.45
N ASN A 247 -8.14 11.29 -2.25
CA ASN A 247 -7.52 12.62 -2.32
C ASN A 247 -8.38 13.66 -3.03
N THR A 248 -9.29 13.23 -3.89
CA THR A 248 -10.01 14.11 -4.82
C THR A 248 -11.52 14.18 -4.58
N ILE A 249 -12.04 13.36 -3.67
CA ILE A 249 -13.47 13.31 -3.34
C ILE A 249 -13.99 14.65 -2.84
N TYR A 250 -15.17 15.05 -3.33
CA TYR A 250 -15.89 16.23 -2.86
C TYR A 250 -17.40 15.98 -2.83
N PRO A 251 -18.18 16.77 -2.07
CA PRO A 251 -19.63 16.62 -1.98
C PRO A 251 -20.30 16.74 -3.34
N ASN A 252 -21.18 15.80 -3.66
CA ASN A 252 -21.88 15.69 -4.94
C ASN A 252 -20.97 15.49 -6.17
N GLY A 253 -19.70 15.07 -5.95
CA GLY A 253 -18.81 14.68 -7.02
C GLY A 253 -19.14 13.30 -7.57
N PHE A 254 -18.69 13.01 -8.78
CA PHE A 254 -18.78 11.66 -9.36
C PHE A 254 -17.64 10.77 -8.84
N VAL A 255 -17.82 9.47 -8.97
CA VAL A 255 -16.74 8.50 -8.71
C VAL A 255 -16.00 8.28 -10.03
N PRO A 256 -14.72 8.67 -10.13
CA PRO A 256 -13.94 8.50 -11.35
C PRO A 256 -13.65 7.02 -11.59
N TRP A 257 -13.44 6.68 -12.84
CA TRP A 257 -12.97 5.36 -13.23
C TRP A 257 -11.58 5.45 -13.84
N PHE A 258 -10.59 4.97 -13.09
CA PHE A 258 -9.18 5.11 -13.47
C PHE A 258 -8.65 3.96 -14.34
N GLY A 259 -9.47 2.99 -14.71
CA GLY A 259 -9.02 1.77 -15.41
C GLY A 259 -8.36 1.96 -16.78
N THR A 260 -8.47 3.17 -17.38
CA THR A 260 -7.73 3.52 -18.61
C THR A 260 -6.44 4.29 -18.35
N GLN A 261 -6.26 4.80 -17.14
CA GLN A 261 -5.17 5.68 -16.74
C GLN A 261 -4.17 4.97 -15.83
N LEU A 262 -4.68 4.11 -14.94
CA LEU A 262 -3.87 3.31 -14.04
C LEU A 262 -3.89 1.87 -14.52
N VAL A 263 -2.74 1.35 -14.92
CA VAL A 263 -2.65 0.04 -15.55
C VAL A 263 -1.66 -0.87 -14.85
N ASN A 264 -2.03 -2.14 -14.75
CA ASN A 264 -1.10 -3.18 -14.29
C ASN A 264 -0.23 -3.62 -15.46
N GLY A 265 1.08 -3.50 -15.31
CA GLY A 265 2.02 -3.89 -16.35
C GLY A 265 3.46 -3.56 -16.02
N ASN A 266 4.37 -4.02 -16.87
CA ASN A 266 5.77 -3.68 -16.77
C ASN A 266 6.07 -2.48 -17.68
N SER A 267 6.36 -1.34 -17.09
CA SER A 267 6.63 -0.08 -17.84
C SER A 267 7.90 -0.12 -18.69
N LEU A 268 8.82 -1.06 -18.44
CA LEU A 268 10.04 -1.25 -19.22
C LEU A 268 9.84 -2.16 -20.42
N ILE A 269 8.79 -2.98 -20.41
CA ILE A 269 8.48 -3.96 -21.44
C ILE A 269 7.15 -3.57 -22.06
N GLY A 270 7.18 -2.90 -23.20
CA GLY A 270 5.97 -2.48 -23.90
C GLY A 270 6.06 -2.70 -25.40
N ALA A 271 4.91 -2.87 -26.03
CA ALA A 271 4.82 -2.87 -27.48
C ALA A 271 4.97 -1.44 -28.01
N ARG A 272 5.86 -1.25 -28.97
CA ARG A 272 5.91 0.02 -29.70
C ARG A 272 4.64 0.15 -30.53
N ARG A 273 4.10 1.36 -30.67
CA ARG A 273 3.06 1.66 -31.67
C ARG A 273 3.66 1.56 -33.08
N GLN A 274 3.89 0.35 -33.56
CA GLN A 274 4.39 0.07 -34.89
C GLN A 274 3.49 -0.98 -35.56
N CYS A 275 3.07 -0.70 -36.75
CA CYS A 275 2.41 -1.69 -37.60
C CYS A 275 3.51 -2.51 -38.30
N TYR A 276 3.52 -3.81 -38.06
CA TYR A 276 4.37 -4.74 -38.79
C TYR A 276 3.55 -5.33 -39.94
N ARG A 277 4.14 -5.34 -41.15
CA ARG A 277 3.56 -6.11 -42.26
C ARG A 277 3.68 -7.59 -41.87
N VAL A 278 2.57 -8.30 -41.91
CA VAL A 278 2.60 -9.76 -41.84
C VAL A 278 3.22 -10.21 -43.17
N SER A 279 4.45 -10.70 -43.13
CA SER A 279 5.03 -11.37 -44.29
C SER A 279 4.27 -12.67 -44.50
N SER A 280 3.61 -12.80 -45.62
CA SER A 280 3.05 -14.05 -46.16
C SER A 280 4.12 -15.11 -46.30
#